data_a163e2968035856024c8c2b3cf04e0d1
#
_entry.id   a163e2968035856024c8c2b3cf04e0d1
#
_cell.length_a   1.000
_cell.length_b   1.000
_cell.length_c   1.000
_cell.angle_alpha   90.00
_cell.angle_beta   90.00
_cell.angle_gamma   90.00
#
_symmetry.space_group_name_H-M   'P 1'
#
loop_
_entity.id
_entity.type
_entity.pdbx_description
1 polymer ?
#
loop_
_entity_poly.entity_id
_entity_poly.type
_entity_poly.pdbx_seq_one_letter_code
_entity_poly.pdbx_strand_id
1 'polypeptide(L)'
;MFRRAYRTRLDRILAAVEIPAIGLWLGALCGFAFISAPAAFRIVTDITQFADLTATNLRILGYAGAICGGIAIVVALVRSLDASDRTTDIVRAALLLIALLLTAYESLAIVPALAAMTDVHSPAFAELHQRSTQIYGGVVVLALAALVMAAVRGDA
;
A
#
# COMPACT_ATOMS: atom_id res chain seq x y z
N MET A 1 -16.00 -35.07 -7.45
CA MET A 1 -15.00 -35.07 -6.35
C MET A 1 -13.71 -34.33 -6.75
N PHE A 2 -13.10 -34.61 -7.90
CA PHE A 2 -11.85 -33.98 -8.38
C PHE A 2 -11.89 -32.45 -8.52
N ARG A 3 -12.99 -31.84 -9.00
CA ARG A 3 -13.11 -30.39 -9.18
C ARG A 3 -13.05 -29.61 -7.84
N ARG A 4 -13.61 -30.15 -6.76
CA ARG A 4 -13.58 -29.53 -5.42
C ARG A 4 -12.16 -29.51 -4.84
N ALA A 5 -11.45 -30.63 -4.92
CA ALA A 5 -10.08 -30.74 -4.39
C ALA A 5 -9.09 -29.84 -5.15
N TYR A 6 -9.27 -29.68 -6.47
CA TYR A 6 -8.46 -28.79 -7.28
C TYR A 6 -8.70 -27.31 -6.91
N ARG A 7 -9.95 -26.91 -6.71
CA ARG A 7 -10.32 -25.54 -6.30
C ARG A 7 -9.72 -25.17 -4.95
N THR A 8 -9.86 -25.99 -3.93
CA THR A 8 -9.29 -25.73 -2.60
C THR A 8 -7.77 -25.58 -2.64
N ARG A 9 -7.07 -26.32 -3.51
CA ARG A 9 -5.63 -26.18 -3.69
C ARG A 9 -5.25 -24.87 -4.38
N LEU A 10 -5.97 -24.47 -5.40
CA LEU A 10 -5.74 -23.21 -6.10
C LEU A 10 -5.98 -22.00 -5.16
N ASP A 11 -7.08 -22.02 -4.40
CA ASP A 11 -7.38 -20.96 -3.44
C ASP A 11 -6.30 -20.79 -2.38
N ARG A 12 -5.72 -21.89 -1.87
CA ARG A 12 -4.60 -21.84 -0.93
C ARG A 12 -3.34 -21.23 -1.56
N ILE A 13 -3.04 -21.58 -2.80
CA ILE A 13 -1.89 -21.01 -3.53
C ILE A 13 -2.10 -19.51 -3.74
N LEU A 14 -3.30 -19.11 -4.18
CA LEU A 14 -3.63 -17.70 -4.39
C LEU A 14 -3.56 -16.91 -3.07
N ALA A 15 -4.07 -17.45 -1.97
CA ALA A 15 -3.95 -16.83 -0.65
C ALA A 15 -2.49 -16.73 -0.18
N ALA A 16 -1.68 -17.77 -0.44
CA ALA A 16 -0.25 -17.77 -0.11
C ALA A 16 0.58 -16.74 -0.89
N VAL A 17 0.05 -16.22 -2.00
CA VAL A 17 0.66 -15.12 -2.76
C VAL A 17 0.10 -13.77 -2.32
N GLU A 18 -1.22 -13.67 -2.19
CA GLU A 18 -1.94 -12.43 -1.90
C GLU A 18 -1.60 -11.86 -0.52
N ILE A 19 -1.70 -12.71 0.52
CA ILE A 19 -1.50 -12.27 1.91
C ILE A 19 -0.08 -11.72 2.14
N PRO A 20 1.01 -12.39 1.73
CA PRO A 20 2.34 -11.82 1.83
C PRO A 20 2.53 -10.56 0.99
N ALA A 21 1.94 -10.47 -0.20
CA ALA A 21 2.06 -9.28 -1.03
C ALA A 21 1.46 -8.04 -0.34
N ILE A 22 0.22 -8.15 0.17
CA ILE A 22 -0.41 -7.05 0.91
C ILE A 22 0.37 -6.77 2.21
N GLY A 23 0.78 -7.83 2.93
CA GLY A 23 1.52 -7.73 4.19
C GLY A 23 2.88 -7.04 4.03
N LEU A 24 3.63 -7.34 2.97
CA LEU A 24 4.90 -6.67 2.64
C LEU A 24 4.70 -5.19 2.32
N TRP A 25 3.69 -4.86 1.51
CA TRP A 25 3.38 -3.47 1.20
C TRP A 25 2.98 -2.69 2.44
N LEU A 26 2.03 -3.21 3.22
CA LEU A 26 1.58 -2.60 4.47
C LEU A 26 2.73 -2.48 5.49
N GLY A 27 3.53 -3.53 5.66
CA GLY A 27 4.69 -3.53 6.54
C GLY A 27 5.75 -2.49 6.15
N ALA A 28 5.99 -2.32 4.84
CA ALA A 28 6.90 -1.30 4.34
C ALA A 28 6.39 0.13 4.62
N LEU A 29 5.08 0.39 4.40
CA LEU A 29 4.44 1.68 4.72
C LEU A 29 4.52 1.99 6.21
N CYS A 30 4.14 1.04 7.07
CA CYS A 30 4.20 1.20 8.53
C CYS A 30 5.65 1.35 9.03
N GLY A 31 6.58 0.54 8.51
CA GLY A 31 8.00 0.62 8.84
C GLY A 31 8.61 1.97 8.50
N PHE A 32 8.25 2.52 7.34
CA PHE A 32 8.65 3.88 6.99
C PHE A 32 8.03 4.91 7.93
N ALA A 33 6.72 4.91 8.12
CA ALA A 33 6.01 5.94 8.87
C ALA A 33 6.39 5.96 10.35
N PHE A 34 6.53 4.79 10.98
CA PHE A 34 6.73 4.70 12.44
C PHE A 34 8.18 4.49 12.86
N ILE A 35 9.05 4.04 11.96
CA ILE A 35 10.45 3.73 12.30
C ILE A 35 11.40 4.60 11.50
N SER A 36 11.39 4.50 10.16
CA SER A 36 12.43 5.10 9.32
C SER A 36 12.35 6.63 9.29
N ALA A 37 11.18 7.20 9.08
CA ALA A 37 11.03 8.65 9.00
C ALA A 37 11.32 9.34 10.34
N PRO A 38 10.80 8.89 11.52
CA PRO A 38 11.17 9.47 12.80
C PRO A 38 12.65 9.29 13.16
N ALA A 39 13.27 8.16 12.81
CA ALA A 39 14.69 7.95 13.03
C ALA A 39 15.55 8.88 12.17
N ALA A 40 15.23 8.99 10.88
CA ALA A 40 15.94 9.90 9.96
C ALA A 40 15.82 11.36 10.42
N PHE A 41 14.65 11.80 10.86
CA PHE A 41 14.43 13.16 11.38
C PHE A 41 15.31 13.49 12.59
N ARG A 42 15.66 12.50 13.42
CA ARG A 42 16.53 12.68 14.59
C ARG A 42 18.03 12.67 14.27
N ILE A 43 18.42 11.99 13.19
CA ILE A 43 19.82 11.72 12.86
C ILE A 43 20.34 12.69 11.80
N VAL A 44 19.51 13.00 10.81
CA VAL A 44 19.88 13.88 9.70
C VAL A 44 19.66 15.32 10.10
N THR A 45 20.75 16.05 10.27
CA THR A 45 20.73 17.48 10.69
C THR A 45 20.50 18.44 9.53
N ASP A 46 20.84 18.03 8.31
CA ASP A 46 20.61 18.80 7.09
C ASP A 46 19.21 18.52 6.55
N ILE A 47 18.38 19.55 6.51
CA ILE A 47 16.98 19.45 6.07
C ILE A 47 16.87 19.04 4.60
N THR A 48 17.82 19.44 3.75
CA THR A 48 17.84 19.08 2.33
C THR A 48 18.12 17.59 2.16
N GLN A 49 19.13 17.08 2.88
CA GLN A 49 19.43 15.65 2.89
C GLN A 49 18.26 14.82 3.45
N PHE A 50 17.60 15.32 4.50
CA PHE A 50 16.40 14.67 5.03
C PHE A 50 15.26 14.61 4.00
N ALA A 51 15.02 15.72 3.27
CA ALA A 51 13.99 15.78 2.24
C ALA A 51 14.28 14.80 1.09
N ASP A 52 15.54 14.76 0.60
CA ASP A 52 15.97 13.85 -0.46
C ASP A 52 15.86 12.38 -0.06
N LEU A 53 16.29 12.06 1.17
CA LEU A 53 16.17 10.70 1.72
C LEU A 53 14.70 10.27 1.82
N THR A 54 13.84 11.16 2.31
CA THR A 54 12.42 10.92 2.45
C THR A 54 11.75 10.73 1.09
N ALA A 55 12.01 11.61 0.13
CA ALA A 55 11.47 11.52 -1.23
C ALA A 55 11.92 10.23 -1.93
N THR A 56 13.18 9.82 -1.74
CA THR A 56 13.71 8.57 -2.28
C THR A 56 13.00 7.35 -1.68
N ASN A 57 12.84 7.30 -0.35
CA ASN A 57 12.13 6.22 0.32
C ASN A 57 10.66 6.13 -0.13
N LEU A 58 9.97 7.28 -0.23
CA LEU A 58 8.57 7.32 -0.69
C LEU A 58 8.43 6.83 -2.13
N ARG A 59 9.40 7.10 -2.99
CA ARG A 59 9.43 6.57 -4.37
C ARG A 59 9.61 5.06 -4.39
N ILE A 60 10.51 4.52 -3.57
CA ILE A 60 10.70 3.07 -3.42
C ILE A 60 9.42 2.41 -2.89
N LEU A 61 8.75 3.00 -1.91
CA LEU A 61 7.47 2.54 -1.39
C LEU A 61 6.37 2.57 -2.47
N GLY A 62 6.38 3.58 -3.34
CA GLY A 62 5.50 3.64 -4.51
C GLY A 62 5.70 2.46 -5.46
N TYR A 63 6.94 2.09 -5.77
CA TYR A 63 7.24 0.90 -6.59
C TYR A 63 6.85 -0.41 -5.88
N ALA A 64 7.15 -0.54 -4.59
CA ALA A 64 6.72 -1.69 -3.80
C ALA A 64 5.19 -1.83 -3.81
N GLY A 65 4.47 -0.71 -3.64
CA GLY A 65 3.01 -0.67 -3.73
C GLY A 65 2.49 -1.08 -5.10
N ALA A 66 3.11 -0.59 -6.19
CA ALA A 66 2.73 -0.95 -7.56
C ALA A 66 2.88 -2.46 -7.81
N ILE A 67 3.98 -3.05 -7.37
CA ILE A 67 4.24 -4.48 -7.54
C ILE A 67 3.33 -5.31 -6.64
N CYS A 68 3.38 -5.10 -5.34
CA CYS A 68 2.65 -5.91 -4.36
C CYS A 68 1.13 -5.70 -4.47
N GLY A 69 0.68 -4.44 -4.59
CA GLY A 69 -0.72 -4.10 -4.79
C GLY A 69 -1.26 -4.63 -6.12
N GLY A 70 -0.47 -4.52 -7.20
CA GLY A 70 -0.82 -5.09 -8.50
C GLY A 70 -0.99 -6.62 -8.46
N ILE A 71 -0.07 -7.33 -7.82
CA ILE A 71 -0.18 -8.79 -7.61
C ILE A 71 -1.46 -9.12 -6.83
N ALA A 72 -1.72 -8.41 -5.72
CA ALA A 72 -2.88 -8.66 -4.88
C ALA A 72 -4.21 -8.38 -5.63
N ILE A 73 -4.27 -7.31 -6.44
CA ILE A 73 -5.45 -7.02 -7.28
C ILE A 73 -5.69 -8.14 -8.29
N VAL A 74 -4.65 -8.58 -9.00
CA VAL A 74 -4.77 -9.69 -9.98
C VAL A 74 -5.28 -10.95 -9.29
N VAL A 75 -4.73 -11.30 -8.13
CA VAL A 75 -5.18 -12.47 -7.37
C VAL A 75 -6.64 -12.33 -6.94
N ALA A 76 -7.04 -11.16 -6.40
CA ALA A 76 -8.42 -10.91 -6.00
C ALA A 76 -9.39 -11.02 -7.19
N LEU A 77 -9.01 -10.51 -8.37
CA LEU A 77 -9.80 -10.62 -9.60
C LEU A 77 -9.90 -12.08 -10.09
N VAL A 78 -8.80 -12.84 -10.07
CA VAL A 78 -8.83 -14.27 -10.42
C VAL A 78 -9.76 -15.05 -9.51
N ARG A 79 -9.72 -14.76 -8.19
CA ARG A 79 -10.63 -15.39 -7.21
C ARG A 79 -12.09 -14.98 -7.41
N SER A 80 -12.35 -13.77 -7.89
CA SER A 80 -13.72 -13.29 -8.19
C SER A 80 -14.39 -14.00 -9.36
N LEU A 81 -13.63 -14.74 -10.17
CA LEU A 81 -14.18 -15.60 -11.23
C LEU A 81 -14.89 -16.84 -10.66
N ASP A 82 -14.66 -17.16 -9.39
CA ASP A 82 -15.42 -18.20 -8.69
C ASP A 82 -16.68 -17.59 -8.05
N ALA A 83 -17.82 -18.20 -8.30
CA ALA A 83 -19.13 -17.67 -7.89
C ALA A 83 -19.40 -17.71 -6.39
N SER A 84 -18.58 -18.42 -5.59
CA SER A 84 -18.88 -18.68 -4.16
C SER A 84 -18.79 -17.45 -3.26
N ASP A 85 -17.90 -16.47 -3.57
CA ASP A 85 -17.75 -15.25 -2.78
C ASP A 85 -17.28 -14.05 -3.63
N ARG A 86 -17.86 -13.94 -4.81
CA ARG A 86 -17.48 -12.95 -5.83
C ARG A 86 -17.54 -11.51 -5.31
N THR A 87 -18.54 -11.17 -4.50
CA THR A 87 -18.73 -9.81 -4.01
C THR A 87 -17.58 -9.39 -3.09
N THR A 88 -17.18 -10.24 -2.17
CA THR A 88 -16.05 -9.97 -1.26
C THR A 88 -14.74 -9.76 -2.02
N ASP A 89 -14.48 -10.57 -3.06
CA ASP A 89 -13.27 -10.45 -3.87
C ASP A 89 -13.26 -9.16 -4.71
N ILE A 90 -14.41 -8.76 -5.27
CA ILE A 90 -14.54 -7.51 -6.01
C ILE A 90 -14.35 -6.31 -5.08
N VAL A 91 -14.97 -6.33 -3.89
CA VAL A 91 -14.77 -5.26 -2.89
C VAL A 91 -13.31 -5.15 -2.50
N ARG A 92 -12.64 -6.28 -2.24
CA ARG A 92 -11.23 -6.32 -1.90
C ARG A 92 -10.36 -5.77 -3.04
N ALA A 93 -10.60 -6.18 -4.27
CA ALA A 93 -9.90 -5.64 -5.44
C ALA A 93 -10.10 -4.13 -5.60
N ALA A 94 -11.31 -3.63 -5.33
CA ALA A 94 -11.62 -2.20 -5.35
C ALA A 94 -10.86 -1.43 -4.26
N LEU A 95 -10.81 -1.95 -3.03
CA LEU A 95 -10.04 -1.34 -1.93
C LEU A 95 -8.55 -1.24 -2.28
N LEU A 96 -7.97 -2.33 -2.81
CA LEU A 96 -6.57 -2.36 -3.24
C LEU A 96 -6.31 -1.40 -4.42
N LEU A 97 -7.23 -1.32 -5.38
CA LEU A 97 -7.12 -0.38 -6.50
C LEU A 97 -7.15 1.07 -6.02
N ILE A 98 -8.06 1.43 -5.12
CA ILE A 98 -8.12 2.77 -4.53
C ILE A 98 -6.81 3.07 -3.79
N ALA A 99 -6.32 2.15 -2.96
CA ALA A 99 -5.05 2.29 -2.26
C ALA A 99 -3.88 2.51 -3.24
N LEU A 100 -3.84 1.76 -4.34
CA LEU A 100 -2.81 1.89 -5.37
C LEU A 100 -2.89 3.23 -6.11
N LEU A 101 -4.10 3.71 -6.44
CA LEU A 101 -4.30 5.02 -7.07
C LEU A 101 -3.88 6.16 -6.14
N LEU A 102 -4.19 6.07 -4.85
CA LEU A 102 -3.73 7.04 -3.85
C LEU A 102 -2.21 7.02 -3.73
N THR A 103 -1.57 5.85 -3.72
CA THR A 103 -0.11 5.71 -3.70
C THR A 103 0.52 6.29 -4.97
N ALA A 104 -0.08 6.08 -6.13
CA ALA A 104 0.38 6.66 -7.39
C ALA A 104 0.26 8.19 -7.38
N TYR A 105 -0.87 8.73 -6.93
CA TYR A 105 -1.07 10.17 -6.78
C TYR A 105 -0.05 10.79 -5.83
N GLU A 106 0.20 10.16 -4.70
CA GLU A 106 1.24 10.58 -3.75
C GLU A 106 2.61 10.63 -4.41
N SER A 107 3.02 9.54 -5.06
CA SER A 107 4.35 9.41 -5.65
C SER A 107 4.59 10.34 -6.86
N LEU A 108 3.55 10.60 -7.65
CA LEU A 108 3.66 11.35 -8.91
C LEU A 108 3.33 12.84 -8.77
N ALA A 109 2.53 13.23 -7.78
CA ALA A 109 2.08 14.61 -7.62
C ALA A 109 2.57 15.24 -6.30
N ILE A 110 2.32 14.59 -5.16
CA ILE A 110 2.58 15.19 -3.84
C ILE A 110 4.07 15.20 -3.50
N VAL A 111 4.73 14.05 -3.63
CA VAL A 111 6.17 13.92 -3.28
C VAL A 111 7.04 14.87 -4.13
N PRO A 112 6.89 14.98 -5.47
CA PRO A 112 7.66 15.95 -6.24
C PRO A 112 7.35 17.41 -5.88
N ALA A 113 6.08 17.71 -5.56
CA ALA A 113 5.69 19.06 -5.14
C ALA A 113 6.33 19.44 -3.79
N LEU A 114 6.35 18.52 -2.81
CA LEU A 114 7.05 18.73 -1.55
C LEU A 114 8.56 18.90 -1.74
N ALA A 115 9.18 18.07 -2.60
CA ALA A 115 10.62 18.15 -2.88
C ALA A 115 11.03 19.43 -3.59
N ALA A 116 10.13 20.09 -4.32
CA ALA A 116 10.38 21.37 -4.99
C ALA A 116 10.27 22.58 -4.04
N MET A 117 9.76 22.42 -2.83
CA MET A 117 9.61 23.50 -1.86
C MET A 117 10.94 23.77 -1.14
N THR A 118 11.42 25.00 -1.19
CA THR A 118 12.67 25.42 -0.54
C THR A 118 12.47 25.85 0.91
N ASP A 119 11.25 26.27 1.29
CA ASP A 119 10.89 26.67 2.64
C ASP A 119 9.97 25.64 3.32
N VAL A 120 10.59 24.77 4.12
CA VAL A 120 9.90 23.71 4.87
C VAL A 120 9.08 24.25 6.06
N HIS A 121 9.24 25.53 6.43
CA HIS A 121 8.47 26.18 7.47
C HIS A 121 7.27 26.96 6.94
N SER A 122 7.09 27.00 5.62
CA SER A 122 5.96 27.71 5.00
C SER A 122 4.62 27.05 5.32
N PRO A 123 3.53 27.81 5.45
CA PRO A 123 2.18 27.25 5.62
C PRO A 123 1.80 26.31 4.47
N ALA A 124 2.26 26.60 3.24
CA ALA A 124 2.01 25.77 2.07
C ALA A 124 2.68 24.38 2.18
N PHE A 125 3.91 24.31 2.69
CA PHE A 125 4.57 23.04 2.98
C PHE A 125 3.81 22.24 4.05
N ALA A 126 3.42 22.89 5.14
CA ALA A 126 2.67 22.25 6.22
C ALA A 126 1.33 21.65 5.72
N GLU A 127 0.58 22.39 4.90
CA GLU A 127 -0.66 21.92 4.31
C GLU A 127 -0.44 20.71 3.39
N LEU A 128 0.55 20.79 2.49
CA LEU A 128 0.83 19.70 1.57
C LEU A 128 1.34 18.45 2.30
N HIS A 129 2.19 18.63 3.32
CA HIS A 129 2.68 17.54 4.17
C HIS A 129 1.54 16.88 4.95
N GLN A 130 0.59 17.66 5.47
CA GLN A 130 -0.60 17.12 6.12
C GLN A 130 -1.46 16.29 5.16
N ARG A 131 -1.66 16.75 3.91
CA ARG A 131 -2.37 15.98 2.87
C ARG A 131 -1.65 14.67 2.58
N SER A 132 -0.33 14.70 2.42
CA SER A 132 0.50 13.51 2.27
C SER A 132 0.25 12.50 3.39
N THR A 133 0.31 12.94 4.63
CA THR A 133 0.08 12.08 5.81
C THR A 133 -1.33 11.46 5.81
N GLN A 134 -2.36 12.22 5.42
CA GLN A 134 -3.74 11.74 5.32
C GLN A 134 -3.89 10.68 4.22
N ILE A 135 -3.26 10.89 3.07
CA ILE A 135 -3.27 9.94 1.94
C ILE A 135 -2.61 8.62 2.38
N TYR A 136 -1.42 8.68 2.98
CA TYR A 136 -0.74 7.48 3.48
C TYR A 136 -1.54 6.76 4.56
N GLY A 137 -2.15 7.51 5.49
CA GLY A 137 -3.09 6.93 6.46
C GLY A 137 -4.24 6.19 5.81
N GLY A 138 -4.84 6.79 4.78
CA GLY A 138 -5.89 6.17 3.98
C GLY A 138 -5.42 4.87 3.28
N VAL A 139 -4.24 4.89 2.66
CA VAL A 139 -3.63 3.70 2.02
C VAL A 139 -3.44 2.57 3.05
N VAL A 140 -2.91 2.88 4.23
CA VAL A 140 -2.71 1.89 5.31
C VAL A 140 -4.03 1.26 5.73
N VAL A 141 -5.09 2.06 5.94
CA VAL A 141 -6.41 1.55 6.33
C VAL A 141 -7.02 0.67 5.25
N LEU A 142 -6.96 1.08 3.97
CA LEU A 142 -7.49 0.30 2.85
C LEU A 142 -6.73 -1.02 2.66
N ALA A 143 -5.39 -0.99 2.73
CA ALA A 143 -4.57 -2.19 2.61
C ALA A 143 -4.80 -3.15 3.79
N LEU A 144 -4.94 -2.63 5.01
CA LEU A 144 -5.25 -3.43 6.20
C LEU A 144 -6.63 -4.10 6.07
N ALA A 145 -7.65 -3.35 5.64
CA ALA A 145 -8.98 -3.91 5.41
C ALA A 145 -8.94 -5.04 4.36
N ALA A 146 -8.23 -4.83 3.25
CA ALA A 146 -8.05 -5.85 2.22
C ALA A 146 -7.30 -7.08 2.75
N LEU A 147 -6.26 -6.89 3.58
CA LEU A 147 -5.51 -7.98 4.22
C LEU A 147 -6.39 -8.83 5.14
N VAL A 148 -7.19 -8.18 5.99
CA VAL A 148 -8.13 -8.86 6.88
C VAL A 148 -9.16 -9.67 6.09
N MET A 149 -9.74 -9.08 5.03
CA MET A 149 -10.67 -9.78 4.15
C MET A 149 -10.02 -11.00 3.46
N ALA A 150 -8.74 -10.88 3.05
CA ALA A 150 -8.01 -11.99 2.45
C ALA A 150 -7.74 -13.13 3.45
N ALA A 151 -7.38 -12.78 4.69
CA ALA A 151 -7.09 -13.74 5.77
C ALA A 151 -8.34 -14.51 6.22
N VAL A 152 -9.44 -13.81 6.49
CA VAL A 152 -10.72 -14.45 6.94
C VAL A 152 -11.25 -15.42 5.89
N ARG A 153 -11.09 -15.12 4.59
CA ARG A 153 -11.52 -16.04 3.52
C ARG A 153 -10.70 -17.33 3.48
N GLY A 154 -9.43 -17.30 3.93
CA GLY A 154 -8.54 -18.46 3.93
C GLY A 154 -8.99 -19.57 4.90
N ASP A 155 -9.82 -19.23 5.88
CA ASP A 155 -10.26 -20.14 6.96
C ASP A 155 -11.64 -20.77 6.70
N ALA A 156 -12.35 -20.41 5.64
CA ALA A 156 -13.67 -20.94 5.25
C ALA A 156 -13.56 -22.00 4.14
#